data_0a4ed5a43e133c325c3f81be0c5c199b
#
_entry.id   0a4ed5a43e133c325c3f81be0c5c199b
#
_cell.length_a   1.000
_cell.length_b   1.000
_cell.length_c   1.000
_cell.angle_alpha   90.00
_cell.angle_beta   90.00
_cell.angle_gamma   90.00
#
_symmetry.space_group_name_H-M   'P 1'
#
loop_
_entity.id
_entity.type
_entity.pdbx_description
1 polymer ?
#
loop_
_entity_poly.entity_id
_entity_poly.type
_entity_poly.pdbx_seq_one_letter_code
_entity_poly.pdbx_strand_id
1 'polypeptide(L)'
;GGQKPYQIKETGAFHIRRGSITDTMRKSELVAAFEENQLLTVETCKVVNSSAEFLNRELIGKYFKSKGIIINKENEKFLLESAGITYLDKINRKVRCTFGGLLVFCDNNNMFIPNNSIRIINKINDNYPRSIMINGNLLDMIDKTEKEMYTLLPSEYPVFAVMEAVKNSIMYREYSIIDKLIEIILTKNSVIVISPGQLVSKSNIFSDVVYNKRNMWIYDKLISLDEGKRFINDGNGLVRIKEAFTGKRKVRLINSSLDDCFKVILPMIIE
;
A
#
# COMPACT_ATOMS: atom_id res chain seq x y z
N GLY A 1 -6.78 32.32 -6.29
CA GLY A 1 -6.39 31.25 -7.20
C GLY A 1 -7.26 30.04 -6.98
N GLY A 2 -7.75 29.44 -8.07
CA GLY A 2 -8.57 28.24 -7.98
C GLY A 2 -7.77 27.00 -7.53
N GLN A 3 -8.47 25.94 -7.14
CA GLN A 3 -7.84 24.66 -6.80
C GLN A 3 -7.29 24.01 -8.08
N LYS A 4 -6.05 23.51 -8.03
CA LYS A 4 -5.47 22.67 -9.09
C LYS A 4 -6.14 21.29 -9.08
N PRO A 5 -6.17 20.56 -10.21
CA PRO A 5 -5.68 20.93 -11.54
C PRO A 5 -6.67 21.86 -12.28
N TYR A 6 -6.12 22.74 -13.11
CA TYR A 6 -6.93 23.66 -13.90
C TYR A 6 -7.35 23.03 -15.24
N GLN A 7 -8.65 23.08 -15.53
CA GLN A 7 -9.23 22.63 -16.78
C GLN A 7 -9.52 23.80 -17.71
N ILE A 8 -9.15 23.68 -18.96
CA ILE A 8 -9.52 24.65 -19.98
C ILE A 8 -10.98 24.40 -20.37
N LYS A 9 -11.85 25.42 -20.24
CA LYS A 9 -13.29 25.28 -20.48
C LYS A 9 -13.62 24.88 -21.92
N GLU A 10 -12.88 25.42 -22.90
CA GLU A 10 -13.14 25.21 -24.33
C GLU A 10 -12.81 23.80 -24.78
N THR A 11 -11.76 23.21 -24.25
CA THR A 11 -11.25 21.89 -24.68
C THR A 11 -11.53 20.78 -23.70
N GLY A 12 -11.86 21.12 -22.46
CA GLY A 12 -11.96 20.15 -21.37
C GLY A 12 -10.61 19.53 -20.94
N ALA A 13 -9.49 19.99 -21.51
CA ALA A 13 -8.18 19.43 -21.24
C ALA A 13 -7.56 20.02 -19.97
N PHE A 14 -6.77 19.18 -19.28
CA PHE A 14 -5.92 19.58 -18.16
C PHE A 14 -4.48 19.74 -18.63
N HIS A 15 -3.83 20.83 -18.25
CA HIS A 15 -2.48 21.16 -18.67
C HIS A 15 -1.50 21.24 -17.50
N ILE A 16 -0.24 20.89 -17.78
CA ILE A 16 0.88 20.98 -16.85
C ILE A 16 2.03 21.75 -17.49
N ARG A 17 2.75 22.53 -16.68
CA ARG A 17 3.95 23.21 -17.13
C ARG A 17 5.15 22.30 -16.99
N ARG A 18 5.85 22.02 -18.10
CA ARG A 18 7.11 21.26 -18.14
C ARG A 18 8.23 22.20 -18.59
N GLY A 19 8.88 22.84 -17.60
CA GLY A 19 9.88 23.88 -17.89
C GLY A 19 9.25 25.09 -18.61
N SER A 20 9.65 25.35 -19.84
CA SER A 20 9.10 26.45 -20.66
C SER A 20 7.86 26.08 -21.45
N ILE A 21 7.49 24.81 -21.55
CA ILE A 21 6.40 24.31 -22.39
C ILE A 21 5.16 24.01 -21.54
N THR A 22 3.97 24.33 -22.06
CA THR A 22 2.69 23.87 -21.51
C THR A 22 2.23 22.64 -22.30
N ASP A 23 2.04 21.53 -21.61
CA ASP A 23 1.68 20.24 -22.18
C ASP A 23 0.39 19.69 -21.53
N THR A 24 -0.28 18.76 -22.18
CA THR A 24 -1.45 18.10 -21.63
C THR A 24 -1.04 17.10 -20.54
N MET A 25 -1.75 17.12 -19.43
CA MET A 25 -1.52 16.17 -18.34
C MET A 25 -1.78 14.73 -18.79
N ARG A 26 -0.86 13.84 -18.49
CA ARG A 26 -1.06 12.39 -18.62
C ARG A 26 -2.04 11.92 -17.54
N LYS A 27 -2.65 10.75 -17.73
CA LYS A 27 -3.61 10.17 -16.79
C LYS A 27 -3.03 10.07 -15.36
N SER A 28 -1.79 9.61 -15.23
CA SER A 28 -1.11 9.50 -13.93
C SER A 28 -0.87 10.85 -13.25
N GLU A 29 -0.51 11.86 -14.02
CA GLU A 29 -0.28 13.23 -13.51
C GLU A 29 -1.59 13.89 -13.07
N LEU A 30 -2.68 13.61 -13.78
CA LEU A 30 -4.00 14.08 -13.41
C LEU A 30 -4.48 13.45 -12.10
N VAL A 31 -4.31 12.14 -11.96
CA VAL A 31 -4.62 11.41 -10.70
C VAL A 31 -3.79 11.99 -9.56
N ALA A 32 -2.49 12.14 -9.72
CA ALA A 32 -1.61 12.72 -8.70
C ALA A 32 -2.01 14.14 -8.30
N ALA A 33 -2.42 14.97 -9.28
CA ALA A 33 -2.87 16.34 -9.00
C ALA A 33 -4.21 16.39 -8.23
N PHE A 34 -5.12 15.46 -8.47
CA PHE A 34 -6.35 15.31 -7.69
C PHE A 34 -6.06 14.80 -6.28
N GLU A 35 -5.13 13.87 -6.12
CA GLU A 35 -4.69 13.34 -4.82
C GLU A 35 -3.99 14.39 -3.98
N GLU A 36 -3.05 15.18 -4.56
CA GLU A 36 -2.37 16.28 -3.88
C GLU A 36 -3.34 17.30 -3.26
N ASN A 37 -4.46 17.53 -3.92
CA ASN A 37 -5.48 18.45 -3.45
C ASN A 37 -6.59 17.77 -2.63
N GLN A 38 -6.42 16.50 -2.25
CA GLN A 38 -7.41 15.70 -1.52
C GLN A 38 -8.79 15.62 -2.21
N LEU A 39 -8.82 15.85 -3.52
CA LEU A 39 -10.05 15.80 -4.32
C LEU A 39 -10.39 14.38 -4.74
N LEU A 40 -9.39 13.48 -4.73
CA LEU A 40 -9.54 12.07 -5.03
C LEU A 40 -8.54 11.27 -4.18
N THR A 41 -9.05 10.24 -3.52
CA THR A 41 -8.21 9.22 -2.89
C THR A 41 -8.51 7.89 -3.57
N VAL A 42 -7.47 7.18 -4.02
CA VAL A 42 -7.64 5.90 -4.74
C VAL A 42 -8.41 4.91 -3.87
N GLU A 43 -8.20 4.95 -2.56
CA GLU A 43 -8.86 4.05 -1.61
C GLU A 43 -10.39 4.17 -1.60
N THR A 44 -10.91 5.37 -1.86
CA THR A 44 -12.36 5.61 -1.90
C THR A 44 -12.95 5.48 -3.31
N CYS A 45 -12.13 5.18 -4.33
CA CYS A 45 -12.60 4.91 -5.67
C CYS A 45 -13.53 3.70 -5.71
N LYS A 46 -14.52 3.78 -6.58
CA LYS A 46 -15.58 2.79 -6.73
C LYS A 46 -15.12 1.60 -7.57
N VAL A 47 -15.39 0.38 -7.10
CA VAL A 47 -15.16 -0.85 -7.86
C VAL A 47 -16.50 -1.40 -8.36
N VAL A 48 -16.81 -1.16 -9.62
CA VAL A 48 -18.14 -1.40 -10.20
C VAL A 48 -18.58 -2.87 -10.16
N ASN A 49 -17.65 -3.80 -10.34
CA ASN A 49 -17.94 -5.24 -10.38
C ASN A 49 -17.87 -5.92 -9.02
N SER A 50 -17.81 -5.15 -7.91
CA SER A 50 -17.74 -5.69 -6.56
C SER A 50 -19.12 -5.85 -5.92
N SER A 51 -19.19 -6.63 -4.84
CA SER A 51 -20.37 -6.74 -3.97
C SER A 51 -19.93 -6.76 -2.50
N ALA A 52 -20.74 -6.17 -1.62
CA ALA A 52 -20.50 -6.20 -0.18
C ALA A 52 -20.52 -7.62 0.42
N GLU A 53 -21.07 -8.61 -0.30
CA GLU A 53 -21.10 -10.01 0.13
C GLU A 53 -19.71 -10.63 0.20
N PHE A 54 -18.72 -10.10 -0.54
CA PHE A 54 -17.33 -10.56 -0.54
C PHE A 54 -16.51 -10.02 0.64
N LEU A 55 -17.08 -9.11 1.42
CA LEU A 55 -16.39 -8.56 2.58
C LEU A 55 -16.40 -9.52 3.76
N ASN A 56 -15.26 -9.62 4.43
CA ASN A 56 -15.08 -10.43 5.63
C ASN A 56 -15.80 -9.78 6.82
N ARG A 57 -16.86 -10.43 7.28
CA ARG A 57 -17.73 -9.94 8.36
C ARG A 57 -17.02 -9.87 9.70
N GLU A 58 -16.06 -10.75 9.96
CA GLU A 58 -15.28 -10.75 11.19
C GLU A 58 -14.39 -9.49 11.25
N LEU A 59 -13.67 -9.18 10.17
CA LEU A 59 -12.85 -7.97 10.08
C LEU A 59 -13.70 -6.69 10.22
N ILE A 60 -14.87 -6.65 9.60
CA ILE A 60 -15.80 -5.54 9.73
C ILE A 60 -16.23 -5.38 11.22
N GLY A 61 -16.62 -6.48 11.85
CA GLY A 61 -17.00 -6.48 13.27
C GLY A 61 -15.86 -6.01 14.18
N LYS A 62 -14.63 -6.50 13.96
CA LYS A 62 -13.43 -6.06 14.69
C LYS A 62 -13.16 -4.57 14.51
N TYR A 63 -13.26 -4.06 13.28
CA TYR A 63 -13.04 -2.65 13.00
C TYR A 63 -14.03 -1.75 13.75
N PHE A 64 -15.33 -2.02 13.64
CA PHE A 64 -16.33 -1.18 14.33
C PHE A 64 -16.25 -1.32 15.85
N LYS A 65 -15.97 -2.52 16.36
CA LYS A 65 -15.71 -2.75 17.78
C LYS A 65 -14.54 -1.92 18.30
N SER A 66 -13.44 -1.83 17.52
CA SER A 66 -12.27 -1.00 17.90
C SER A 66 -12.59 0.49 17.97
N LYS A 67 -13.65 0.94 17.27
CA LYS A 67 -14.17 2.32 17.31
C LYS A 67 -15.26 2.50 18.37
N GLY A 68 -15.58 1.47 19.17
CA GLY A 68 -16.65 1.50 20.16
C GLY A 68 -18.07 1.46 19.56
N ILE A 69 -18.21 1.02 18.30
CA ILE A 69 -19.48 0.99 17.58
C ILE A 69 -19.98 -0.45 17.48
N ILE A 70 -21.24 -0.66 17.85
CA ILE A 70 -21.93 -1.94 17.69
C ILE A 70 -22.58 -1.98 16.31
N ILE A 71 -22.12 -2.89 15.46
CA ILE A 71 -22.70 -3.13 14.15
C ILE A 71 -23.77 -4.23 14.22
N ASN A 72 -24.90 -4.01 13.55
CA ASN A 72 -26.00 -4.96 13.43
C ASN A 72 -26.66 -4.84 12.05
N LYS A 73 -27.64 -5.69 11.74
CA LYS A 73 -28.30 -5.72 10.42
C LYS A 73 -28.97 -4.40 10.03
N GLU A 74 -29.42 -3.62 10.99
CA GLU A 74 -30.17 -2.37 10.75
C GLU A 74 -29.23 -1.22 10.39
N ASN A 75 -28.06 -1.14 11.03
CA ASN A 75 -27.11 -0.05 10.85
C ASN A 75 -25.92 -0.38 9.93
N GLU A 76 -25.72 -1.65 9.58
CA GLU A 76 -24.56 -2.12 8.82
C GLU A 76 -24.35 -1.34 7.53
N LYS A 77 -25.38 -1.24 6.69
CA LYS A 77 -25.31 -0.55 5.41
C LYS A 77 -24.84 0.90 5.57
N PHE A 78 -25.46 1.60 6.52
CA PHE A 78 -25.10 2.99 6.81
C PHE A 78 -23.66 3.12 7.32
N LEU A 79 -23.26 2.25 8.25
CA LEU A 79 -21.91 2.28 8.81
C LEU A 79 -20.82 1.95 7.79
N LEU A 80 -21.03 0.95 6.94
CA LEU A 80 -20.08 0.60 5.87
C LEU A 80 -19.92 1.73 4.86
N GLU A 81 -21.03 2.40 4.50
CA GLU A 81 -21.00 3.53 3.58
C GLU A 81 -20.35 4.76 4.24
N SER A 82 -20.67 5.07 5.48
CA SER A 82 -20.08 6.17 6.25
C SER A 82 -18.59 5.99 6.50
N ALA A 83 -18.14 4.75 6.68
CA ALA A 83 -16.72 4.42 6.82
C ALA A 83 -15.96 4.39 5.48
N GLY A 84 -16.65 4.60 4.35
CA GLY A 84 -16.06 4.54 3.01
C GLY A 84 -15.63 3.14 2.58
N ILE A 85 -16.17 2.08 3.22
CA ILE A 85 -15.90 0.67 2.86
C ILE A 85 -16.74 0.26 1.66
N THR A 86 -17.99 0.72 1.61
CA THR A 86 -18.93 0.50 0.52
C THR A 86 -19.51 1.82 0.02
N TYR A 87 -20.21 1.76 -1.10
CA TYR A 87 -21.00 2.86 -1.61
C TYR A 87 -22.28 2.34 -2.26
N LEU A 88 -23.33 3.18 -2.27
CA LEU A 88 -24.55 2.90 -3.02
C LEU A 88 -24.39 3.37 -4.47
N ASP A 89 -24.41 2.43 -5.40
CA ASP A 89 -24.53 2.76 -6.83
C ASP A 89 -25.97 3.28 -7.09
N LYS A 90 -26.07 4.59 -7.30
CA LYS A 90 -27.36 5.27 -7.47
C LYS A 90 -28.09 4.86 -8.77
N ILE A 91 -27.35 4.38 -9.76
CA ILE A 91 -27.92 3.96 -11.06
C ILE A 91 -28.58 2.60 -10.89
N ASN A 92 -27.84 1.64 -10.35
CA ASN A 92 -28.28 0.24 -10.24
C ASN A 92 -28.91 -0.08 -8.88
N ARG A 93 -28.89 0.86 -7.93
CA ARG A 93 -29.32 0.70 -6.53
C ARG A 93 -28.65 -0.48 -5.81
N LYS A 94 -27.45 -0.87 -6.25
CA LYS A 94 -26.65 -1.94 -5.63
C LYS A 94 -25.59 -1.37 -4.71
N VAL A 95 -25.34 -2.05 -3.59
CA VAL A 95 -24.23 -1.74 -2.71
C VAL A 95 -22.96 -2.38 -3.29
N ARG A 96 -21.93 -1.56 -3.50
CA ARG A 96 -20.64 -1.93 -4.09
C ARG A 96 -19.53 -1.59 -3.11
N CYS A 97 -18.36 -2.17 -3.29
CA CYS A 97 -17.20 -1.87 -2.47
C CYS A 97 -16.37 -0.73 -3.06
N THR A 98 -15.72 0.01 -2.18
CA THR A 98 -14.61 0.89 -2.56
C THR A 98 -13.35 0.06 -2.77
N PHE A 99 -12.35 0.65 -3.43
CA PHE A 99 -11.06 0.02 -3.64
C PHE A 99 -10.38 -0.34 -2.31
N GLY A 100 -10.31 0.61 -1.38
CA GLY A 100 -9.78 0.38 -0.04
C GLY A 100 -10.61 -0.64 0.76
N GLY A 101 -11.95 -0.60 0.62
CA GLY A 101 -12.84 -1.58 1.22
C GLY A 101 -12.50 -3.01 0.83
N LEU A 102 -12.21 -3.24 -0.45
CA LEU A 102 -11.74 -4.55 -0.93
C LEU A 102 -10.35 -4.89 -0.40
N LEU A 103 -9.39 -3.96 -0.45
CA LEU A 103 -8.02 -4.20 0.01
C LEU A 103 -7.97 -4.66 1.47
N VAL A 104 -8.74 -4.01 2.34
CA VAL A 104 -8.67 -4.25 3.79
C VAL A 104 -9.62 -5.35 4.25
N PHE A 105 -10.83 -5.41 3.68
CA PHE A 105 -11.90 -6.25 4.22
C PHE A 105 -12.32 -7.42 3.31
N CYS A 106 -11.63 -7.68 2.19
CA CYS A 106 -11.93 -8.80 1.31
C CYS A 106 -10.76 -9.78 1.22
N ASP A 107 -10.97 -11.04 1.63
CA ASP A 107 -9.92 -12.05 1.63
C ASP A 107 -9.51 -12.48 0.21
N ASN A 108 -10.42 -12.42 -0.74
CA ASN A 108 -10.19 -12.76 -2.14
C ASN A 108 -10.18 -11.53 -3.05
N ASN A 109 -9.60 -10.43 -2.58
CA ASN A 109 -9.63 -9.14 -3.29
C ASN A 109 -8.90 -9.17 -4.63
N ASN A 110 -7.99 -10.11 -4.86
CA ASN A 110 -7.31 -10.32 -6.13
C ASN A 110 -8.27 -10.68 -7.29
N MET A 111 -9.49 -11.12 -7.01
CA MET A 111 -10.54 -11.28 -8.03
C MET A 111 -10.97 -9.93 -8.64
N PHE A 112 -10.89 -8.86 -7.86
CA PHE A 112 -11.28 -7.50 -8.24
C PHE A 112 -10.08 -6.62 -8.54
N ILE A 113 -8.96 -6.89 -7.88
CA ILE A 113 -7.70 -6.13 -7.95
C ILE A 113 -6.56 -7.14 -8.20
N PRO A 114 -6.37 -7.59 -9.46
CA PRO A 114 -5.49 -8.74 -9.77
C PRO A 114 -4.05 -8.61 -9.28
N ASN A 115 -3.53 -7.39 -9.21
CA ASN A 115 -2.15 -7.15 -8.80
C ASN A 115 -2.00 -6.70 -7.33
N ASN A 116 -3.06 -6.92 -6.51
CA ASN A 116 -2.92 -6.80 -5.06
C ASN A 116 -2.36 -8.09 -4.47
N SER A 117 -1.06 -8.27 -4.64
CA SER A 117 -0.32 -9.46 -4.16
C SER A 117 1.10 -9.08 -3.79
N ILE A 118 1.74 -9.90 -2.97
CA ILE A 118 3.18 -9.85 -2.73
C ILE A 118 3.81 -11.07 -3.41
N ARG A 119 4.79 -10.85 -4.26
CA ARG A 119 5.57 -11.91 -4.89
C ARG A 119 6.92 -12.06 -4.19
N ILE A 120 7.20 -13.23 -3.65
CA ILE A 120 8.50 -13.57 -3.09
C ILE A 120 9.28 -14.33 -4.17
N ILE A 121 10.46 -13.85 -4.53
CA ILE A 121 11.38 -14.49 -5.46
C ILE A 121 12.54 -15.06 -4.64
N ASN A 122 12.54 -16.37 -4.46
CA ASN A 122 13.53 -17.08 -3.69
C ASN A 122 14.71 -17.51 -4.61
N LYS A 123 15.91 -16.98 -4.32
CA LYS A 123 17.17 -17.35 -4.99
C LYS A 123 18.24 -17.82 -4.02
N ILE A 124 17.85 -18.21 -2.79
CA ILE A 124 18.77 -18.59 -1.72
C ILE A 124 18.61 -20.05 -1.27
N ASN A 125 17.44 -20.64 -1.45
CA ASN A 125 17.15 -21.98 -0.95
C ASN A 125 16.37 -22.78 -2.02
N ASP A 126 17.04 -23.71 -2.67
CA ASP A 126 16.47 -24.54 -3.75
C ASP A 126 15.47 -25.59 -3.24
N ASN A 127 15.37 -25.82 -1.91
CA ASN A 127 14.37 -26.72 -1.32
C ASN A 127 12.96 -26.10 -1.29
N TYR A 128 12.84 -24.82 -1.60
CA TYR A 128 11.57 -24.09 -1.63
C TYR A 128 11.28 -23.55 -3.03
N PRO A 129 10.00 -23.29 -3.36
CA PRO A 129 9.63 -22.73 -4.65
C PRO A 129 10.38 -21.44 -4.95
N ARG A 130 10.80 -21.29 -6.22
CA ARG A 130 11.48 -20.07 -6.68
C ARG A 130 10.59 -18.82 -6.69
N SER A 131 9.28 -19.01 -6.75
CA SER A 131 8.32 -17.92 -6.71
C SER A 131 7.12 -18.31 -5.85
N ILE A 132 6.81 -17.48 -4.85
CA ILE A 132 5.68 -17.64 -3.94
C ILE A 132 4.80 -16.42 -4.10
N MET A 133 3.49 -16.63 -4.33
CA MET A 133 2.50 -15.57 -4.41
C MET A 133 1.69 -15.50 -3.13
N ILE A 134 1.70 -14.35 -2.49
CA ILE A 134 0.94 -14.07 -1.27
C ILE A 134 -0.28 -13.23 -1.63
N ASN A 135 -1.45 -13.77 -1.39
CA ASN A 135 -2.76 -13.16 -1.63
C ASN A 135 -3.56 -13.11 -0.34
N GLY A 136 -4.54 -12.21 -0.30
CA GLY A 136 -5.43 -12.02 0.83
C GLY A 136 -5.79 -10.56 1.05
N ASN A 137 -6.49 -10.24 2.12
CA ASN A 137 -6.58 -8.88 2.61
C ASN A 137 -5.19 -8.40 3.08
N LEU A 138 -5.02 -7.09 3.26
CA LEU A 138 -3.69 -6.54 3.54
C LEU A 138 -3.05 -7.06 4.84
N LEU A 139 -3.83 -7.35 5.89
CA LEU A 139 -3.30 -7.93 7.13
C LEU A 139 -2.86 -9.38 6.91
N ASP A 140 -3.69 -10.17 6.27
CA ASP A 140 -3.41 -11.54 5.87
C ASP A 140 -2.12 -11.65 5.05
N MET A 141 -1.92 -10.71 4.10
CA MET A 141 -0.71 -10.67 3.28
C MET A 141 0.53 -10.41 4.14
N ILE A 142 0.44 -9.57 5.17
CA ILE A 142 1.54 -9.33 6.11
C ILE A 142 1.85 -10.59 6.92
N ASP A 143 0.82 -11.23 7.50
CA ASP A 143 0.98 -12.42 8.32
C ASP A 143 1.59 -13.58 7.53
N LYS A 144 1.09 -13.83 6.33
CA LYS A 144 1.62 -14.86 5.43
C LYS A 144 3.05 -14.55 5.00
N THR A 145 3.34 -13.28 4.69
CA THR A 145 4.70 -12.87 4.30
C THR A 145 5.67 -13.06 5.45
N GLU A 146 5.30 -12.69 6.66
CA GLU A 146 6.14 -12.88 7.86
C GLU A 146 6.49 -14.35 8.07
N LYS A 147 5.49 -15.24 7.98
CA LYS A 147 5.68 -16.69 8.07
C LYS A 147 6.67 -17.20 7.00
N GLU A 148 6.52 -16.76 5.76
CA GLU A 148 7.45 -17.15 4.68
C GLU A 148 8.86 -16.61 4.93
N MET A 149 9.01 -15.40 5.47
CA MET A 149 10.34 -14.85 5.79
C MET A 149 11.04 -15.65 6.89
N TYR A 150 10.35 -16.08 7.94
CA TYR A 150 10.91 -16.97 8.96
C TYR A 150 11.28 -18.35 8.41
N THR A 151 10.59 -18.81 7.37
CA THR A 151 10.87 -20.09 6.74
C THR A 151 12.08 -20.05 5.79
N LEU A 152 12.23 -18.94 5.06
CA LEU A 152 13.20 -18.83 3.97
C LEU A 152 14.54 -18.23 4.40
N LEU A 153 14.53 -17.35 5.41
CA LEU A 153 15.73 -16.64 5.88
C LEU A 153 16.42 -17.39 7.01
N PRO A 154 17.74 -17.22 7.20
CA PRO A 154 18.46 -17.75 8.35
C PRO A 154 17.83 -17.30 9.69
N SER A 155 17.94 -18.15 10.72
CA SER A 155 17.32 -17.89 12.04
C SER A 155 17.79 -16.58 12.68
N GLU A 156 19.03 -16.18 12.46
CA GLU A 156 19.63 -14.95 12.99
C GLU A 156 19.32 -13.71 12.16
N TYR A 157 18.64 -13.89 11.02
CA TYR A 157 18.31 -12.77 10.15
C TYR A 157 17.22 -11.89 10.79
N PRO A 158 17.39 -10.56 10.82
CA PRO A 158 16.40 -9.66 11.43
C PRO A 158 15.14 -9.54 10.58
N VAL A 159 14.27 -10.55 10.61
CA VAL A 159 13.01 -10.63 9.84
C VAL A 159 12.15 -9.40 10.10
N PHE A 160 12.16 -8.85 11.32
CA PHE A 160 11.41 -7.63 11.64
C PHE A 160 11.78 -6.43 10.72
N ALA A 161 13.04 -6.33 10.27
CA ALA A 161 13.46 -5.26 9.36
C ALA A 161 12.90 -5.46 7.95
N VAL A 162 12.76 -6.72 7.48
CA VAL A 162 12.07 -7.03 6.24
C VAL A 162 10.59 -6.67 6.37
N MET A 163 9.95 -7.07 7.47
CA MET A 163 8.53 -6.79 7.70
C MET A 163 8.23 -5.30 7.85
N GLU A 164 9.16 -4.53 8.41
CA GLU A 164 9.05 -3.07 8.42
C GLU A 164 9.08 -2.49 6.99
N ALA A 165 9.97 -3.01 6.12
CA ALA A 165 9.99 -2.62 4.71
C ALA A 165 8.72 -3.06 3.96
N VAL A 166 8.17 -4.24 4.26
CA VAL A 166 6.90 -4.74 3.68
C VAL A 166 5.72 -3.88 4.11
N LYS A 167 5.60 -3.55 5.40
CA LYS A 167 4.56 -2.63 5.88
C LYS A 167 4.64 -1.27 5.19
N ASN A 168 5.85 -0.73 5.08
CA ASN A 168 6.06 0.51 4.35
C ASN A 168 5.68 0.38 2.88
N SER A 169 5.95 -0.76 2.24
CA SER A 169 5.54 -1.02 0.86
C SER A 169 4.03 -0.98 0.68
N ILE A 170 3.25 -1.49 1.63
CA ILE A 170 1.79 -1.42 1.61
C ILE A 170 1.31 0.02 1.84
N MET A 171 1.91 0.72 2.82
CA MET A 171 1.46 2.05 3.23
C MET A 171 1.79 3.15 2.22
N TYR A 172 2.92 3.02 1.51
CA TYR A 172 3.40 4.02 0.57
C TYR A 172 3.25 3.61 -0.90
N ARG A 173 2.71 2.40 -1.17
CA ARG A 173 2.42 1.95 -2.53
C ARG A 173 1.56 2.96 -3.28
N GLU A 174 1.90 3.19 -4.54
CA GLU A 174 1.02 3.87 -5.48
C GLU A 174 -0.01 2.88 -6.02
N TYR A 175 -1.21 2.89 -5.45
CA TYR A 175 -2.26 1.93 -5.80
C TYR A 175 -2.91 2.20 -7.16
N SER A 176 -2.66 3.35 -7.79
CA SER A 176 -3.06 3.61 -9.17
C SER A 176 -2.23 2.83 -10.20
N ILE A 177 -1.05 2.31 -9.79
CA ILE A 177 -0.21 1.41 -10.59
C ILE A 177 -0.76 -0.01 -10.46
N ILE A 178 -1.57 -0.40 -11.42
CA ILE A 178 -2.31 -1.67 -11.38
C ILE A 178 -1.58 -2.85 -12.04
N ASP A 179 -0.48 -2.62 -12.71
CA ASP A 179 0.29 -3.61 -13.46
C ASP A 179 1.52 -4.15 -12.73
N LYS A 180 1.83 -3.63 -11.53
CA LYS A 180 2.98 -4.03 -10.73
C LYS A 180 2.57 -4.60 -9.37
N LEU A 181 3.32 -5.60 -8.92
CA LEU A 181 3.19 -6.23 -7.60
C LEU A 181 4.17 -5.59 -6.60
N ILE A 182 3.93 -5.80 -5.30
CA ILE A 182 5.01 -5.71 -4.32
C ILE A 182 5.87 -6.95 -4.47
N GLU A 183 7.20 -6.78 -4.53
CA GLU A 183 8.11 -7.89 -4.69
C GLU A 183 9.14 -7.95 -3.56
N ILE A 184 9.44 -9.17 -3.12
CA ILE A 184 10.52 -9.46 -2.19
C ILE A 184 11.47 -10.42 -2.89
N ILE A 185 12.70 -9.97 -3.13
CA ILE A 185 13.71 -10.78 -3.82
C ILE A 185 14.79 -11.18 -2.82
N LEU A 186 14.87 -12.47 -2.56
CA LEU A 186 15.88 -13.07 -1.68
C LEU A 186 17.07 -13.52 -2.53
N THR A 187 18.24 -12.95 -2.29
CA THR A 187 19.50 -13.32 -2.97
C THR A 187 20.57 -13.66 -1.93
N LYS A 188 21.63 -14.32 -2.36
CA LYS A 188 22.79 -14.63 -1.48
C LYS A 188 23.42 -13.37 -0.84
N ASN A 189 23.21 -12.20 -1.40
CA ASN A 189 23.85 -10.95 -0.96
C ASN A 189 22.88 -9.97 -0.30
N SER A 190 21.58 -10.10 -0.53
CA SER A 190 20.59 -9.11 -0.09
C SER A 190 19.15 -9.63 -0.11
N VAL A 191 18.32 -9.02 0.72
CA VAL A 191 16.86 -9.04 0.62
C VAL A 191 16.42 -7.70 0.05
N ILE A 192 15.68 -7.71 -1.07
CA ILE A 192 15.23 -6.50 -1.76
C ILE A 192 13.70 -6.45 -1.69
N VAL A 193 13.15 -5.42 -1.08
CA VAL A 193 11.71 -5.14 -1.06
C VAL A 193 11.43 -4.02 -2.05
N ILE A 194 10.55 -4.26 -3.01
CA ILE A 194 10.19 -3.34 -4.09
C ILE A 194 8.71 -2.97 -3.97
N SER A 195 8.42 -1.69 -3.86
CA SER A 195 7.07 -1.13 -3.84
C SER A 195 6.80 -0.35 -5.12
N PRO A 196 5.65 -0.57 -5.80
CA PRO A 196 5.24 0.27 -6.91
C PRO A 196 5.02 1.73 -6.50
N GLY A 197 5.51 2.64 -7.35
CA GLY A 197 5.45 4.08 -7.14
C GLY A 197 6.64 4.64 -6.36
N GLN A 198 7.04 5.84 -6.72
CA GLN A 198 8.10 6.57 -6.05
C GLN A 198 7.61 7.14 -4.72
N LEU A 199 8.50 7.28 -3.74
CA LEU A 199 8.23 8.10 -2.56
C LEU A 199 8.34 9.57 -2.94
N VAL A 200 7.33 10.33 -2.57
CA VAL A 200 7.31 11.80 -2.76
C VAL A 200 7.86 12.46 -1.51
N SER A 201 9.04 13.10 -1.63
CA SER A 201 9.65 13.84 -0.52
C SER A 201 9.00 15.21 -0.36
N LYS A 202 8.73 15.62 0.88
CA LYS A 202 8.46 17.03 1.22
C LYS A 202 9.78 17.76 1.31
N SER A 203 10.17 18.43 0.21
CA SER A 203 11.26 19.41 0.11
C SER A 203 12.69 19.01 0.48
N ASN A 204 13.59 19.50 -0.35
CA ASN A 204 15.04 19.53 -0.24
C ASN A 204 15.50 20.50 0.85
N ILE A 205 15.54 20.15 2.11
CA ILE A 205 16.39 20.91 3.04
C ILE A 205 16.89 19.94 4.12
N PHE A 206 18.16 19.59 3.99
CA PHE A 206 19.08 19.09 5.01
C PHE A 206 18.51 18.14 6.11
N SER A 207 18.89 16.89 6.01
CA SER A 207 19.03 15.83 7.02
C SER A 207 17.86 14.88 7.30
N ASP A 208 16.59 15.30 7.31
CA ASP A 208 15.48 14.36 7.55
C ASP A 208 14.45 14.40 6.43
N VAL A 209 14.57 13.46 5.50
CA VAL A 209 13.62 13.33 4.40
C VAL A 209 12.30 12.79 4.96
N VAL A 210 11.35 13.69 5.18
CA VAL A 210 9.99 13.33 5.54
C VAL A 210 9.23 13.03 4.25
N TYR A 211 8.81 11.77 4.09
CA TYR A 211 7.99 11.36 2.96
C TYR A 211 6.51 11.71 3.19
N ASN A 212 5.82 12.07 2.12
CA ASN A 212 4.37 12.28 2.18
C ASN A 212 3.70 10.94 2.48
N LYS A 213 2.89 10.90 3.53
CA LYS A 213 2.05 9.74 3.83
C LYS A 213 1.00 9.59 2.73
N ARG A 214 0.94 8.41 2.13
CA ARG A 214 -0.11 7.98 1.22
C ARG A 214 -1.07 7.05 1.96
N ASN A 215 -2.18 6.72 1.31
CA ASN A 215 -3.10 5.67 1.75
C ASN A 215 -3.54 5.81 3.22
N MET A 216 -3.84 7.04 3.64
CA MET A 216 -4.20 7.34 5.03
C MET A 216 -5.50 6.66 5.46
N TRP A 217 -6.42 6.43 4.51
CA TRP A 217 -7.64 5.70 4.77
C TRP A 217 -7.35 4.23 5.11
N ILE A 218 -6.47 3.58 4.32
CA ILE A 218 -5.99 2.20 4.59
C ILE A 218 -5.28 2.15 5.94
N TYR A 219 -4.40 3.13 6.20
CA TYR A 219 -3.63 3.19 7.44
C TYR A 219 -4.53 3.23 8.69
N ASP A 220 -5.56 4.07 8.71
CA ASP A 220 -6.54 4.14 9.82
C ASP A 220 -7.21 2.78 10.08
N LYS A 221 -7.58 2.06 9.02
CA LYS A 221 -8.24 0.76 9.14
C LYS A 221 -7.27 -0.30 9.63
N LEU A 222 -6.06 -0.34 9.09
CA LEU A 222 -5.04 -1.31 9.50
C LEU A 222 -4.62 -1.13 10.95
N ILE A 223 -4.40 0.11 11.43
CA ILE A 223 -4.13 0.38 12.86
C ILE A 223 -5.27 -0.15 13.75
N SER A 224 -6.50 0.07 13.32
CA SER A 224 -7.68 -0.33 14.10
C SER A 224 -7.87 -1.85 14.17
N LEU A 225 -7.39 -2.58 13.15
CA LEU A 225 -7.54 -4.02 13.01
C LEU A 225 -6.32 -4.80 13.53
N ASP A 226 -5.14 -4.17 13.58
CA ASP A 226 -3.89 -4.83 13.91
C ASP A 226 -3.73 -5.02 15.43
N GLU A 227 -4.16 -6.16 15.92
CA GLU A 227 -4.05 -6.54 17.35
C GLU A 227 -2.59 -6.60 17.82
N GLY A 228 -1.65 -6.93 16.91
CA GLY A 228 -0.21 -6.96 17.17
C GLY A 228 0.45 -5.59 17.25
N LYS A 229 -0.29 -4.51 17.03
CA LYS A 229 0.19 -3.12 17.06
C LYS A 229 1.42 -2.87 16.18
N ARG A 230 1.53 -3.60 15.06
CA ARG A 230 2.68 -3.51 14.13
C ARG A 230 2.71 -2.20 13.34
N PHE A 231 1.55 -1.53 13.20
CA PHE A 231 1.39 -0.25 12.51
C PHE A 231 1.45 0.98 13.41
N ILE A 232 1.65 0.81 14.71
CA ILE A 232 1.88 1.95 15.60
C ILE A 232 3.22 2.57 15.22
N ASN A 233 3.14 3.75 14.63
CA ASN A 233 4.24 4.38 13.99
C ASN A 233 4.66 5.65 14.75
N ASP A 234 5.85 5.58 15.30
CA ASP A 234 6.60 6.70 15.84
C ASP A 234 7.39 7.47 14.76
N GLY A 235 7.23 7.11 13.48
CA GLY A 235 7.98 7.68 12.36
C GLY A 235 9.38 7.08 12.17
N ASN A 236 9.82 6.16 13.02
CA ASN A 236 11.20 5.65 13.08
C ASN A 236 11.43 4.33 12.33
N GLY A 237 10.48 3.87 11.50
CA GLY A 237 10.59 2.59 10.81
C GLY A 237 11.88 2.41 10.00
N LEU A 238 12.28 3.43 9.23
CA LEU A 238 13.54 3.39 8.45
C LEU A 238 14.78 3.46 9.34
N VAL A 239 14.70 4.10 10.51
CA VAL A 239 15.79 4.14 11.51
C VAL A 239 15.97 2.73 12.08
N ARG A 240 14.90 2.09 12.53
CA ARG A 240 14.94 0.70 13.03
C ARG A 240 15.50 -0.28 12.01
N ILE A 241 15.12 -0.13 10.73
CA ILE A 241 15.70 -0.93 9.65
C ILE A 241 17.23 -0.75 9.59
N LYS A 242 17.71 0.49 9.63
CA LYS A 242 19.16 0.77 9.57
C LYS A 242 19.89 0.24 10.80
N GLU A 243 19.33 0.42 11.98
CA GLU A 243 19.90 -0.06 13.26
C GLU A 243 20.07 -1.58 13.30
N ALA A 244 19.13 -2.33 12.72
CA ALA A 244 19.21 -3.80 12.61
C ALA A 244 20.47 -4.30 11.88
N PHE A 245 21.10 -3.44 11.08
CA PHE A 245 22.30 -3.76 10.31
C PHE A 245 23.52 -2.91 10.71
N THR A 246 23.51 -2.28 11.88
CA THR A 246 24.65 -1.52 12.40
C THR A 246 25.87 -2.43 12.53
N GLY A 247 27.04 -1.97 12.07
CA GLY A 247 28.27 -2.77 12.04
C GLY A 247 28.37 -3.77 10.91
N LYS A 248 27.34 -3.86 10.04
CA LYS A 248 27.25 -4.75 8.87
C LYS A 248 27.25 -3.91 7.57
N ARG A 249 26.98 -4.55 6.42
CA ARG A 249 26.79 -3.82 5.15
C ARG A 249 25.61 -2.85 5.26
N LYS A 250 25.73 -1.67 4.61
CA LYS A 250 24.72 -0.60 4.72
C LYS A 250 23.41 -0.98 4.01
N VAL A 251 22.30 -0.69 4.67
CA VAL A 251 20.96 -0.65 4.05
C VAL A 251 20.94 0.45 2.98
N ARG A 252 20.36 0.15 1.82
CA ARG A 252 20.22 1.13 0.73
C ARG A 252 18.74 1.35 0.41
N LEU A 253 18.39 2.61 0.23
CA LEU A 253 17.08 3.06 -0.18
C LEU A 253 17.21 3.67 -1.58
N ILE A 254 16.43 3.18 -2.54
CA ILE A 254 16.49 3.64 -3.94
C ILE A 254 15.09 4.08 -4.36
N ASN A 255 14.96 5.34 -4.70
CA ASN A 255 13.77 5.89 -5.34
C ASN A 255 14.02 5.95 -6.84
N SER A 256 13.49 4.98 -7.59
CA SER A 256 13.75 4.82 -9.03
C SER A 256 12.67 5.51 -9.84
N SER A 257 13.03 6.59 -10.52
CA SER A 257 12.12 7.26 -11.47
C SER A 257 11.98 6.49 -12.78
N LEU A 258 13.00 5.74 -13.16
CA LEU A 258 12.97 4.93 -14.39
C LEU A 258 12.00 3.75 -14.25
N ASP A 259 12.07 3.05 -13.11
CA ASP A 259 11.24 1.87 -12.86
C ASP A 259 9.90 2.23 -12.22
N ASP A 260 9.70 3.51 -11.85
CA ASP A 260 8.57 3.99 -11.06
C ASP A 260 8.31 3.07 -9.85
N CYS A 261 9.29 3.00 -8.95
CA CYS A 261 9.23 2.18 -7.76
C CYS A 261 10.18 2.69 -6.67
N PHE A 262 9.91 2.27 -5.44
CA PHE A 262 10.81 2.43 -4.30
C PHE A 262 11.37 1.08 -3.88
N LYS A 263 12.69 1.01 -3.66
CA LYS A 263 13.39 -0.22 -3.28
C LYS A 263 14.10 -0.05 -1.93
N VAL A 264 13.89 -1.01 -1.03
CA VAL A 264 14.66 -1.17 0.20
C VAL A 264 15.57 -2.38 0.03
N ILE A 265 16.88 -2.18 0.12
CA ILE A 265 17.88 -3.23 -0.05
C ILE A 265 18.54 -3.47 1.30
N LEU A 266 18.24 -4.61 1.88
CA LEU A 266 18.77 -5.09 3.16
C LEU A 266 19.92 -6.07 2.87
N PRO A 267 21.08 -5.94 3.54
CA PRO A 267 22.18 -6.86 3.33
C PRO A 267 21.83 -8.25 3.83
N MET A 268 22.24 -9.31 3.10
CA MET A 268 22.21 -10.66 3.64
C MET A 268 23.34 -10.79 4.66
N ILE A 269 23.00 -11.35 5.81
CA ILE A 269 23.95 -11.71 6.84
C ILE A 269 24.30 -13.17 6.58
N ILE A 270 25.49 -13.43 6.04
CA ILE A 270 26.11 -14.74 5.93
C ILE A 270 27.28 -14.70 6.91
N GLU A 271 27.30 -15.61 7.89
CA GLU A 271 28.50 -15.88 8.64
C GLU A 271 29.57 -16.49 7.74
#